data_288d0e0e1c6f0e58c657be13c341343d
#
_entry.id   288d0e0e1c6f0e58c657be13c341343d
#
_cell.length_a   1.000
_cell.length_b   1.000
_cell.length_c   1.000
_cell.angle_alpha   90.00
_cell.angle_beta   90.00
_cell.angle_gamma   90.00
#
_symmetry.space_group_name_H-M   'P 1'
#
loop_
_entity.id
_entity.type
_entity.pdbx_description
1 polymer ?
#
loop_
_entity_poly.entity_id
_entity_poly.type
_entity_poly.pdbx_seq_one_letter_code
_entity_poly.pdbx_strand_id
1 'polypeptide(L)'
;CQHPVIGQYINKVMFDELMETLNLPKEELKKFAEDVLERFNNPFVDHQVTSIMLNSFPKYETRDLPGLKVYLERKGELPKGLVLGLAAIITYYKGGVRADGAEIVPNDAPEIMNLLKELWATGCTQKVAEGVLAAESIWGENLNNIPGLTAAVKADLDSIQEKGMLETVKGIL
;
A
#
# COMPACT_ATOMS: atom_id res chain seq x y z
N CYS A 1 9.97 10.93 1.86
CA CYS A 1 10.71 10.42 0.74
C CYS A 1 12.23 10.65 0.82
N GLN A 2 12.73 11.20 1.93
CA GLN A 2 14.18 11.43 2.11
C GLN A 2 14.97 10.14 2.41
N HIS A 3 14.29 9.06 2.85
CA HIS A 3 14.96 7.79 3.09
C HIS A 3 15.26 7.09 1.75
N PRO A 4 16.53 6.72 1.43
CA PRO A 4 16.92 6.21 0.10
C PRO A 4 16.09 5.01 -0.38
N VAL A 5 15.86 4.02 0.49
CA VAL A 5 15.07 2.82 0.15
C VAL A 5 13.61 3.18 -0.15
N ILE A 6 13.02 4.09 0.63
CA ILE A 6 11.64 4.54 0.37
C ILE A 6 11.57 5.36 -0.92
N GLY A 7 12.58 6.17 -1.21
CA GLY A 7 12.66 6.87 -2.51
C GLY A 7 12.70 5.90 -3.69
N GLN A 8 13.48 4.83 -3.61
CA GLN A 8 13.52 3.78 -4.63
C GLN A 8 12.17 3.06 -4.77
N TYR A 9 11.52 2.74 -3.65
CA TYR A 9 10.19 2.16 -3.67
C TYR A 9 9.15 3.06 -4.36
N ILE A 10 9.15 4.36 -4.04
CA ILE A 10 8.25 5.32 -4.68
C ILE A 10 8.52 5.37 -6.19
N ASN A 11 9.78 5.43 -6.61
CA ASN A 11 10.14 5.40 -8.02
C ASN A 11 9.64 4.13 -8.70
N LYS A 12 9.85 2.95 -8.09
CA LYS A 12 9.35 1.68 -8.61
C LYS A 12 7.83 1.72 -8.81
N VAL A 13 7.07 2.13 -7.80
CA VAL A 13 5.59 2.19 -7.90
C VAL A 13 5.15 3.19 -8.97
N MET A 14 5.76 4.38 -9.02
CA MET A 14 5.35 5.42 -9.98
C MET A 14 5.77 5.10 -11.41
N PHE A 15 7.03 4.73 -11.63
CA PHE A 15 7.59 4.60 -12.98
C PHE A 15 7.47 3.19 -13.56
N ASP A 16 7.62 2.14 -12.76
CA ASP A 16 7.60 0.77 -13.27
C ASP A 16 6.19 0.15 -13.22
N GLU A 17 5.32 0.62 -12.33
CA GLU A 17 3.99 0.05 -12.15
C GLU A 17 2.87 0.98 -12.63
N LEU A 18 2.65 2.14 -11.99
CA LEU A 18 1.52 3.01 -12.31
C LEU A 18 1.60 3.61 -13.73
N MET A 19 2.77 4.03 -14.19
CA MET A 19 2.91 4.55 -15.56
C MET A 19 2.54 3.52 -16.63
N GLU A 20 2.73 2.24 -16.36
CA GLU A 20 2.34 1.17 -17.29
C GLU A 20 0.81 0.97 -17.37
N THR A 21 0.04 1.57 -16.46
CA THR A 21 -1.43 1.46 -16.43
C THR A 21 -2.14 2.61 -17.14
N LEU A 22 -1.44 3.67 -17.48
CA LEU A 22 -2.02 4.88 -18.08
C LEU A 22 -1.88 4.88 -19.61
N ASN A 23 -2.90 5.39 -20.30
CA ASN A 23 -2.93 5.49 -21.77
C ASN A 23 -2.50 6.89 -22.24
N LEU A 24 -1.30 7.32 -21.81
CA LEU A 24 -0.73 8.61 -22.17
C LEU A 24 0.71 8.41 -22.69
N PRO A 25 1.27 9.37 -23.44
CA PRO A 25 2.66 9.31 -23.88
C PRO A 25 3.62 9.17 -22.69
N LYS A 26 4.53 8.19 -22.74
CA LYS A 26 5.43 7.87 -21.63
C LYS A 26 6.28 9.07 -21.19
N GLU A 27 6.74 9.89 -22.13
CA GLU A 27 7.54 11.08 -21.82
C GLU A 27 6.74 12.13 -21.02
N GLU A 28 5.46 12.31 -21.35
CA GLU A 28 4.59 13.24 -20.62
C GLU A 28 4.31 12.72 -19.21
N LEU A 29 4.04 11.41 -19.07
CA LEU A 29 3.84 10.76 -17.77
C LEU A 29 5.08 10.87 -16.89
N LYS A 30 6.26 10.61 -17.47
CA LYS A 30 7.54 10.72 -16.77
C LYS A 30 7.77 12.12 -16.24
N LYS A 31 7.63 13.12 -17.11
CA LYS A 31 7.76 14.52 -16.72
C LYS A 31 6.78 14.90 -15.60
N PHE A 32 5.52 14.49 -15.74
CA PHE A 32 4.51 14.74 -14.70
C PHE A 32 4.88 14.09 -13.36
N ALA A 33 5.35 12.84 -13.38
CA ALA A 33 5.77 12.13 -12.17
C ALA A 33 6.99 12.80 -11.51
N GLU A 34 7.97 13.26 -12.30
CA GLU A 34 9.12 14.02 -11.81
C GLU A 34 8.68 15.35 -11.17
N ASP A 35 7.81 16.09 -11.80
CA ASP A 35 7.24 17.35 -11.28
C ASP A 35 6.47 17.12 -9.95
N VAL A 36 5.74 16.00 -9.85
CA VAL A 36 5.04 15.61 -8.61
C VAL A 36 6.04 15.29 -7.50
N LEU A 37 7.09 14.51 -7.77
CA LEU A 37 8.11 14.18 -6.79
C LEU A 37 8.87 15.43 -6.30
N GLU A 38 9.18 16.37 -7.18
CA GLU A 38 9.79 17.65 -6.83
C GLU A 38 8.89 18.44 -5.86
N ARG A 39 7.59 18.52 -6.16
CA ARG A 39 6.62 19.19 -5.27
C ARG A 39 6.51 18.54 -3.90
N PHE A 40 6.55 17.21 -3.82
CA PHE A 40 6.55 16.49 -2.54
C PHE A 40 7.85 16.62 -1.75
N ASN A 41 8.97 16.89 -2.41
CA ASN A 41 10.26 17.15 -1.78
C ASN A 41 10.46 18.62 -1.36
N ASN A 42 9.38 19.41 -1.37
CA ASN A 42 9.43 20.82 -0.96
C ASN A 42 9.87 20.95 0.51
N PRO A 43 11.03 21.56 0.79
CA PRO A 43 11.57 21.67 2.15
C PRO A 43 10.80 22.69 3.02
N PHE A 44 9.92 23.48 2.43
CA PHE A 44 9.12 24.49 3.14
C PHE A 44 7.81 23.96 3.69
N VAL A 45 7.48 22.71 3.40
CA VAL A 45 6.22 22.08 3.85
C VAL A 45 6.54 20.84 4.66
N ASP A 46 6.33 20.90 5.97
CA ASP A 46 6.45 19.75 6.88
C ASP A 46 5.13 19.00 6.97
N HIS A 47 4.87 18.13 6.01
CA HIS A 47 3.70 17.27 6.03
C HIS A 47 3.91 16.09 6.99
N GLN A 48 3.11 16.07 8.04
CA GLN A 48 3.09 14.94 8.95
C GLN A 48 2.59 13.68 8.23
N VAL A 49 3.40 12.63 8.20
CA VAL A 49 3.05 11.34 7.55
C VAL A 49 1.75 10.77 8.12
N THR A 50 1.50 10.94 9.41
CA THR A 50 0.27 10.53 10.07
C THR A 50 -0.98 11.17 9.48
N SER A 51 -0.90 12.45 9.06
CA SER A 51 -2.01 13.12 8.38
C SER A 51 -2.26 12.55 6.97
N ILE A 52 -1.21 12.07 6.30
CA ILE A 52 -1.32 11.42 4.99
C ILE A 52 -1.98 10.05 5.13
N MET A 53 -1.73 9.35 6.24
CA MET A 53 -2.24 8.00 6.49
C MET A 53 -3.72 7.94 6.93
N LEU A 54 -4.37 9.09 7.15
CA LEU A 54 -5.81 9.12 7.45
C LEU A 54 -6.62 8.56 6.28
N ASN A 55 -7.61 7.71 6.59
CA ASN A 55 -8.51 7.10 5.59
C ASN A 55 -7.74 6.41 4.47
N SER A 56 -6.77 5.56 4.82
CA SER A 56 -5.89 4.93 3.81
C SER A 56 -6.63 3.92 2.94
N PHE A 57 -7.62 3.20 3.47
CA PHE A 57 -8.39 2.23 2.69
C PHE A 57 -9.19 2.87 1.55
N PRO A 58 -10.02 3.91 1.76
CA PRO A 58 -10.70 4.62 0.67
C PRO A 58 -9.73 5.25 -0.33
N LYS A 59 -8.55 5.68 0.11
CA LYS A 59 -7.53 6.20 -0.81
C LYS A 59 -6.95 5.11 -1.70
N TYR A 60 -6.64 3.96 -1.12
CA TYR A 60 -6.13 2.83 -1.90
C TYR A 60 -7.18 2.32 -2.89
N GLU A 61 -8.42 2.16 -2.43
CA GLU A 61 -9.54 1.72 -3.26
C GLU A 61 -9.72 2.61 -4.50
N THR A 62 -9.71 3.94 -4.32
CA THR A 62 -9.99 4.88 -5.41
C THR A 62 -8.78 5.22 -6.28
N ARG A 63 -7.54 5.07 -5.78
CA ARG A 63 -6.32 5.56 -6.45
C ARG A 63 -5.41 4.45 -6.94
N ASP A 64 -5.18 3.44 -6.10
CA ASP A 64 -4.16 2.42 -6.33
C ASP A 64 -4.74 1.11 -6.89
N LEU A 65 -5.90 0.69 -6.38
CA LEU A 65 -6.57 -0.54 -6.81
C LEU A 65 -6.93 -0.58 -8.31
N PRO A 66 -7.41 0.52 -8.94
CA PRO A 66 -7.62 0.53 -10.38
C PRO A 66 -6.33 0.28 -11.16
N GLY A 67 -5.23 0.90 -10.73
CA GLY A 67 -3.90 0.68 -11.31
C GLY A 67 -3.43 -0.77 -11.18
N LEU A 68 -3.60 -1.37 -9.99
CA LEU A 68 -3.25 -2.77 -9.75
C LEU A 68 -3.99 -3.70 -10.74
N LYS A 69 -5.29 -3.50 -10.92
CA LYS A 69 -6.10 -4.32 -11.84
C LYS A 69 -5.66 -4.17 -13.30
N VAL A 70 -5.45 -2.94 -13.74
CA VAL A 70 -4.99 -2.67 -15.12
C VAL A 70 -3.60 -3.23 -15.33
N TYR A 71 -2.71 -3.14 -14.35
CA TYR A 71 -1.37 -3.72 -14.45
C TYR A 71 -1.45 -5.25 -14.61
N LEU A 72 -2.23 -5.92 -13.75
CA LEU A 72 -2.45 -7.36 -13.84
C LEU A 72 -3.00 -7.77 -15.21
N GLU A 73 -3.99 -7.04 -15.72
CA GLU A 73 -4.57 -7.30 -17.03
C GLU A 73 -3.53 -7.18 -18.16
N ARG A 74 -2.67 -6.15 -18.11
CA ARG A 74 -1.67 -5.87 -19.16
C ARG A 74 -0.44 -6.76 -19.09
N LYS A 75 0.02 -7.07 -17.89
CA LYS A 75 1.30 -7.77 -17.67
C LYS A 75 1.12 -9.26 -17.33
N GLY A 76 -0.06 -9.69 -16.89
CA GLY A 76 -0.31 -11.06 -16.45
C GLY A 76 0.31 -11.39 -15.08
N GLU A 77 0.81 -10.39 -14.35
CA GLU A 77 1.40 -10.52 -13.03
C GLU A 77 0.98 -9.37 -12.12
N LEU A 78 1.05 -9.57 -10.80
CA LEU A 78 0.72 -8.54 -9.83
C LEU A 78 1.85 -7.50 -9.70
N PRO A 79 1.52 -6.19 -9.61
CA PRO A 79 2.50 -5.14 -9.32
C PRO A 79 2.97 -5.25 -7.87
N LYS A 80 4.22 -5.65 -7.67
CA LYS A 80 4.77 -5.96 -6.34
C LYS A 80 4.76 -4.77 -5.39
N GLY A 81 5.01 -3.58 -5.92
CA GLY A 81 5.02 -2.35 -5.13
C GLY A 81 3.62 -1.97 -4.64
N LEU A 82 2.61 -2.03 -5.51
CA LEU A 82 1.23 -1.74 -5.11
C LEU A 82 0.70 -2.79 -4.13
N VAL A 83 1.02 -4.07 -4.32
CA VAL A 83 0.64 -5.14 -3.37
C VAL A 83 1.29 -4.91 -2.01
N LEU A 84 2.58 -4.61 -1.97
CA LEU A 84 3.27 -4.28 -0.72
C LEU A 84 2.69 -3.02 -0.07
N GLY A 85 2.28 -2.03 -0.86
CA GLY A 85 1.57 -0.84 -0.37
C GLY A 85 0.28 -1.21 0.37
N LEU A 86 -0.51 -2.14 -0.17
CA LEU A 86 -1.70 -2.65 0.50
C LEU A 86 -1.37 -3.38 1.80
N ALA A 87 -0.38 -4.28 1.78
CA ALA A 87 0.07 -4.98 2.99
C ALA A 87 0.60 -4.01 4.06
N ALA A 88 1.28 -2.94 3.65
CA ALA A 88 1.75 -1.88 4.54
C ALA A 88 0.59 -1.13 5.21
N ILE A 89 -0.45 -0.78 4.45
CA ILE A 89 -1.68 -0.17 4.99
C ILE A 89 -2.32 -1.14 6.00
N ILE A 90 -2.55 -2.38 5.64
CA ILE A 90 -3.14 -3.39 6.54
C ILE A 90 -2.32 -3.51 7.84
N THR A 91 -0.99 -3.51 7.73
CA THR A 91 -0.10 -3.56 8.89
C THR A 91 -0.19 -2.30 9.74
N TYR A 92 -0.29 -1.12 9.13
CA TYR A 92 -0.46 0.14 9.85
C TYR A 92 -1.70 0.12 10.76
N TYR A 93 -2.79 -0.47 10.30
CA TYR A 93 -4.04 -0.60 11.07
C TYR A 93 -3.97 -1.64 12.20
N LYS A 94 -2.90 -2.41 12.30
CA LYS A 94 -2.62 -3.22 13.50
C LYS A 94 -2.37 -2.33 14.72
N GLY A 95 -1.93 -1.11 14.50
CA GLY A 95 -1.49 -0.22 15.57
C GLY A 95 -0.15 -0.67 16.18
N GLY A 96 0.08 -0.26 17.40
CA GLY A 96 1.29 -0.59 18.14
C GLY A 96 2.16 0.63 18.42
N VAL A 97 3.45 0.40 18.63
CA VAL A 97 4.42 1.45 19.00
C VAL A 97 5.55 1.47 17.96
N ARG A 98 5.89 2.65 17.51
CA ARG A 98 7.03 2.90 16.61
C ARG A 98 8.37 2.74 17.35
N ALA A 99 9.45 2.64 16.59
CA ALA A 99 10.79 2.53 17.16
C ALA A 99 11.21 3.74 18.02
N ASP A 100 10.60 4.91 17.78
CA ASP A 100 10.81 6.12 18.58
C ASP A 100 9.90 6.21 19.84
N GLY A 101 9.11 5.17 20.12
CA GLY A 101 8.19 5.11 21.27
C GLY A 101 6.83 5.75 21.02
N ALA A 102 6.58 6.37 19.88
CA ALA A 102 5.30 6.96 19.56
C ALA A 102 4.26 5.89 19.20
N GLU A 103 3.04 6.07 19.66
CA GLU A 103 1.93 5.17 19.29
C GLU A 103 1.53 5.35 17.82
N ILE A 104 1.24 4.23 17.17
CA ILE A 104 0.57 4.20 15.88
C ILE A 104 -0.93 4.18 16.16
N VAL A 105 -1.60 5.29 15.86
CA VAL A 105 -3.04 5.44 16.02
C VAL A 105 -3.69 5.57 14.65
N PRO A 106 -4.13 4.44 14.05
CA PRO A 106 -4.87 4.48 12.80
C PRO A 106 -6.20 5.21 12.97
N ASN A 107 -6.66 5.86 11.90
CA ASN A 107 -7.96 6.52 11.90
C ASN A 107 -8.64 6.32 10.56
N ASP A 108 -9.80 5.69 10.58
CA ASP A 108 -10.67 5.42 9.45
C ASP A 108 -12.12 5.26 9.95
N ALA A 109 -13.06 4.91 9.07
CA ALA A 109 -14.43 4.61 9.45
C ALA A 109 -14.48 3.52 10.54
N PRO A 110 -15.39 3.63 11.53
CA PRO A 110 -15.47 2.68 12.64
C PRO A 110 -15.59 1.22 12.21
N GLU A 111 -16.27 0.95 11.10
CA GLU A 111 -16.46 -0.38 10.54
C GLU A 111 -15.12 -0.98 10.10
N ILE A 112 -14.28 -0.19 9.46
CA ILE A 112 -12.93 -0.60 9.02
C ILE A 112 -12.06 -0.86 10.24
N MET A 113 -12.08 0.04 11.21
CA MET A 113 -11.31 -0.10 12.45
C MET A 113 -11.67 -1.36 13.23
N ASN A 114 -12.96 -1.66 13.35
CA ASN A 114 -13.44 -2.85 14.04
C ASN A 114 -13.03 -4.13 13.28
N LEU A 115 -13.23 -4.16 11.97
CA LEU A 115 -12.83 -5.29 11.13
C LEU A 115 -11.34 -5.60 11.30
N LEU A 116 -10.46 -4.60 11.16
CA LEU A 116 -9.02 -4.82 11.28
C LEU A 116 -8.63 -5.27 12.69
N LYS A 117 -9.24 -4.71 13.72
CA LYS A 117 -9.02 -5.13 15.11
C LYS A 117 -9.38 -6.61 15.32
N GLU A 118 -10.54 -7.04 14.83
CA GLU A 118 -10.98 -8.44 14.93
C GLU A 118 -10.05 -9.39 14.14
N LEU A 119 -9.69 -9.02 12.93
CA LEU A 119 -8.81 -9.84 12.08
C LEU A 119 -7.43 -9.98 12.71
N TRP A 120 -6.82 -8.89 13.18
CA TRP A 120 -5.51 -8.93 13.83
C TRP A 120 -5.53 -9.68 15.16
N ALA A 121 -6.65 -9.69 15.89
CA ALA A 121 -6.81 -10.49 17.11
C ALA A 121 -6.73 -11.99 16.86
N THR A 122 -6.92 -12.46 15.62
CA THR A 122 -6.75 -13.88 15.27
C THR A 122 -5.30 -14.35 15.32
N GLY A 123 -4.33 -13.45 15.27
CA GLY A 123 -2.91 -13.77 15.20
C GLY A 123 -2.47 -14.48 13.91
N CYS A 124 -3.30 -14.49 12.88
CA CYS A 124 -3.07 -15.26 11.65
C CYS A 124 -3.12 -14.36 10.41
N THR A 125 -1.99 -14.14 9.76
CA THR A 125 -1.86 -13.29 8.56
C THR A 125 -2.70 -13.78 7.39
N GLN A 126 -2.92 -15.08 7.25
CA GLN A 126 -3.83 -15.62 6.25
C GLN A 126 -5.26 -15.11 6.47
N LYS A 127 -5.76 -15.18 7.71
CA LYS A 127 -7.10 -14.68 8.05
C LYS A 127 -7.20 -13.16 7.88
N VAL A 128 -6.14 -12.44 8.20
CA VAL A 128 -6.07 -10.99 7.98
C VAL A 128 -6.17 -10.67 6.49
N ALA A 129 -5.34 -11.30 5.66
CA ALA A 129 -5.36 -11.07 4.22
C ALA A 129 -6.74 -11.42 3.62
N GLU A 130 -7.23 -12.64 3.88
CA GLU A 130 -8.53 -13.10 3.37
C GLU A 130 -9.68 -12.20 3.82
N GLY A 131 -9.74 -11.86 5.11
CA GLY A 131 -10.83 -11.08 5.68
C GLY A 131 -10.85 -9.63 5.19
N VAL A 132 -9.67 -8.99 5.08
CA VAL A 132 -9.59 -7.64 4.53
C VAL A 132 -9.99 -7.63 3.05
N LEU A 133 -9.47 -8.56 2.26
CA LEU A 133 -9.76 -8.63 0.82
C LEU A 133 -11.20 -9.06 0.52
N ALA A 134 -11.88 -9.76 1.42
CA ALA A 134 -13.29 -10.12 1.30
C ALA A 134 -14.25 -8.97 1.65
N ALA A 135 -13.76 -7.88 2.24
CA ALA A 135 -14.60 -6.81 2.77
C ALA A 135 -15.20 -5.93 1.64
N GLU A 136 -16.30 -6.37 1.07
CA GLU A 136 -17.02 -5.64 0.00
C GLU A 136 -17.46 -4.23 0.43
N SER A 137 -17.65 -3.98 1.72
CA SER A 137 -17.91 -2.65 2.26
C SER A 137 -16.75 -1.67 2.07
N ILE A 138 -15.52 -2.17 1.91
CA ILE A 138 -14.32 -1.38 1.65
C ILE A 138 -14.08 -1.25 0.14
N TRP A 139 -14.18 -2.36 -0.59
CA TRP A 139 -13.70 -2.47 -1.96
C TRP A 139 -14.79 -2.43 -3.03
N GLY A 140 -16.07 -2.49 -2.64
CA GLY A 140 -17.19 -2.67 -3.57
C GLY A 140 -17.29 -4.07 -4.19
N GLU A 141 -16.29 -4.93 -3.94
CA GLU A 141 -16.18 -6.30 -4.46
C GLU A 141 -15.30 -7.17 -3.56
N ASN A 142 -15.33 -8.49 -3.79
CA ASN A 142 -14.45 -9.43 -3.09
C ASN A 142 -13.10 -9.55 -3.83
N LEU A 143 -12.04 -8.92 -3.30
CA LEU A 143 -10.72 -8.91 -3.92
C LEU A 143 -9.99 -10.27 -3.84
N ASN A 144 -10.48 -11.24 -3.04
CA ASN A 144 -9.95 -12.61 -3.09
C ASN A 144 -10.15 -13.27 -4.46
N ASN A 145 -11.06 -12.75 -5.29
CA ASN A 145 -11.27 -13.21 -6.66
C ASN A 145 -10.15 -12.76 -7.63
N ILE A 146 -9.29 -11.84 -7.24
CA ILE A 146 -8.12 -11.44 -8.05
C ILE A 146 -7.04 -12.53 -7.95
N PRO A 147 -6.65 -13.15 -9.06
CA PRO A 147 -5.70 -14.27 -9.05
C PRO A 147 -4.39 -13.91 -8.34
N GLY A 148 -4.04 -14.68 -7.33
CA GLY A 148 -2.78 -14.55 -6.60
C GLY A 148 -2.72 -13.42 -5.57
N LEU A 149 -3.68 -12.48 -5.54
CA LEU A 149 -3.61 -11.29 -4.68
C LEU A 149 -3.58 -11.66 -3.19
N THR A 150 -4.45 -12.58 -2.74
CA THR A 150 -4.49 -13.01 -1.34
C THR A 150 -3.16 -13.62 -0.89
N ALA A 151 -2.57 -14.49 -1.72
CA ALA A 151 -1.29 -15.10 -1.42
C ALA A 151 -0.15 -14.07 -1.37
N ALA A 152 -0.14 -13.10 -2.28
CA ALA A 152 0.86 -12.05 -2.34
C ALA A 152 0.75 -11.11 -1.12
N VAL A 153 -0.46 -10.64 -0.78
CA VAL A 153 -0.69 -9.81 0.42
C VAL A 153 -0.27 -10.56 1.69
N LYS A 154 -0.64 -11.84 1.83
CA LYS A 154 -0.22 -12.65 2.97
C LYS A 154 1.30 -12.77 3.06
N ALA A 155 1.99 -13.03 1.94
CA ALA A 155 3.45 -13.15 1.93
C ALA A 155 4.13 -11.84 2.37
N ASP A 156 3.62 -10.70 1.93
CA ASP A 156 4.11 -9.39 2.35
C ASP A 156 3.82 -9.12 3.83
N LEU A 157 2.63 -9.49 4.34
CA LEU A 157 2.32 -9.38 5.77
C LEU A 157 3.27 -10.23 6.62
N ASP A 158 3.55 -11.47 6.21
CA ASP A 158 4.51 -12.35 6.89
C ASP A 158 5.91 -11.74 6.90
N SER A 159 6.37 -11.26 5.73
CA SER A 159 7.67 -10.63 5.58
C SER A 159 7.82 -9.38 6.46
N ILE A 160 6.77 -8.53 6.50
CA ILE A 160 6.76 -7.34 7.35
C ILE A 160 6.85 -7.73 8.84
N GLN A 161 6.14 -8.76 9.28
CA GLN A 161 6.19 -9.21 10.67
C GLN A 161 7.53 -9.86 11.04
N GLU A 162 8.13 -10.61 10.11
CA GLU A 162 9.39 -11.33 10.34
C GLU A 162 10.61 -10.42 10.26
N LYS A 163 10.70 -9.58 9.23
CA LYS A 163 11.91 -8.81 8.88
C LYS A 163 11.76 -7.31 9.09
N GLY A 164 10.53 -6.86 9.30
CA GLY A 164 10.19 -5.44 9.34
C GLY A 164 9.99 -4.83 7.95
N MET A 165 9.35 -3.66 7.94
CA MET A 165 8.94 -2.97 6.71
C MET A 165 10.12 -2.66 5.78
N LEU A 166 11.22 -2.15 6.33
CA LEU A 166 12.36 -1.70 5.52
C LEU A 166 13.02 -2.85 4.74
N GLU A 167 13.20 -4.00 5.39
CA GLU A 167 13.81 -5.18 4.74
C GLU A 167 12.84 -5.82 3.74
N THR A 168 11.54 -5.76 4.01
CA THR A 168 10.53 -6.21 3.05
C THR A 168 10.54 -5.34 1.79
N VAL A 169 10.60 -4.02 1.94
CA VAL A 169 10.71 -3.09 0.79
C VAL A 169 11.99 -3.38 -0.02
N LYS A 170 13.14 -3.59 0.63
CA LYS A 170 14.38 -3.95 -0.09
C LYS A 170 14.24 -5.25 -0.90
N GLY A 171 13.42 -6.18 -0.43
CA GLY A 171 13.21 -7.47 -1.09
C GLY A 171 12.48 -7.40 -2.42
N ILE A 172 11.81 -6.29 -2.73
CA ILE A 172 11.10 -6.09 -4.01
C ILE A 172 11.80 -5.10 -4.94
N LEU A 173 12.84 -4.40 -4.49
CA LEU A 173 13.65 -3.48 -5.29
C LEU A 173 14.70 -4.22 -6.10
#